data_28b82f57f98b73c847f7f08be5746315
#
_entry.id   28b82f57f98b73c847f7f08be5746315
#
_cell.length_a   1.000
_cell.length_b   1.000
_cell.length_c   1.000
_cell.angle_alpha   90.00
_cell.angle_beta   90.00
_cell.angle_gamma   90.00
#
_symmetry.space_group_name_H-M   'P 1'
#
loop_
_entity.id
_entity.type
_entity.pdbx_description
1 polymer ?
#
loop_
_entity_poly.entity_id
_entity_poly.type
_entity_poly.pdbx_seq_one_letter_code
_entity_poly.pdbx_strand_id
1 'polypeptide(L)'
;MRLLLVVALSVMSLVFVGAASAGIPSASTSTVVAVPSGSPTCNPGTAVICPASDMDIIDVTVTVRNIYGDVLPGKTVTCYANTVSGGPFCFCPGEDPQSGVTDVNGEVTFYYTDFGGCGEMNWYADCEAVILGPSNTVYIASPDNNGDCVVNLVDFGNFALVYNTGDACSDYNCDGIVNLVDFGTFALHYTHACP
;
A
#
# COMPACT_ATOMS: atom_id res chain seq x y z
N MET A 1 21.80 -12.16 75.97
CA MET A 1 22.35 -11.83 74.65
C MET A 1 21.50 -12.57 73.63
N ARG A 2 20.51 -11.90 73.04
CA ARG A 2 19.57 -12.51 72.06
C ARG A 2 20.06 -12.15 70.65
N LEU A 3 20.43 -13.15 69.87
CA LEU A 3 20.86 -13.00 68.49
C LEU A 3 19.62 -12.91 67.59
N LEU A 4 19.37 -11.74 66.97
CA LEU A 4 18.32 -11.55 65.94
C LEU A 4 18.88 -12.05 64.62
N LEU A 5 18.29 -13.12 64.08
CA LEU A 5 18.54 -13.61 62.75
C LEU A 5 17.62 -12.82 61.77
N VAL A 6 18.21 -11.93 60.98
CA VAL A 6 17.51 -11.24 59.92
C VAL A 6 17.58 -12.12 58.65
N VAL A 7 16.48 -12.74 58.28
CA VAL A 7 16.33 -13.45 56.99
C VAL A 7 15.95 -12.41 55.92
N ALA A 8 16.89 -12.10 55.07
CA ALA A 8 16.61 -11.27 53.90
C ALA A 8 15.95 -12.14 52.83
N LEU A 9 14.63 -11.91 52.60
CA LEU A 9 13.91 -12.50 51.48
C LEU A 9 14.28 -11.70 50.23
N SER A 10 15.16 -12.21 49.37
CA SER A 10 15.37 -11.66 48.02
C SER A 10 14.21 -12.09 47.12
N VAL A 11 13.32 -11.15 46.81
CA VAL A 11 12.28 -11.32 45.77
C VAL A 11 12.99 -11.28 44.44
N MET A 12 13.20 -12.44 43.88
CA MET A 12 13.71 -12.60 42.52
C MET A 12 12.55 -12.33 41.58
N SER A 13 12.47 -11.08 41.05
CA SER A 13 11.53 -10.72 40.00
C SER A 13 11.86 -11.53 38.74
N LEU A 14 11.07 -12.57 38.47
CA LEU A 14 11.10 -13.24 37.17
C LEU A 14 10.53 -12.26 36.14
N VAL A 15 11.42 -11.63 35.39
CA VAL A 15 11.03 -10.95 34.16
C VAL A 15 10.70 -12.07 33.17
N PHE A 16 9.43 -12.34 32.97
CA PHE A 16 8.96 -13.11 31.81
C PHE A 16 9.24 -12.25 30.57
N VAL A 17 10.40 -12.45 29.97
CA VAL A 17 10.60 -12.12 28.57
C VAL A 17 9.69 -13.11 27.83
N GLY A 18 8.51 -12.66 27.42
CA GLY A 18 7.63 -13.46 26.57
C GLY A 18 8.46 -13.93 25.38
N ALA A 19 8.67 -15.25 25.28
CA ALA A 19 9.21 -15.83 24.06
C ALA A 19 8.29 -15.36 22.94
N ALA A 20 8.84 -14.57 22.00
CA ALA A 20 8.14 -14.24 20.79
C ALA A 20 7.67 -15.57 20.19
N SER A 21 6.37 -15.80 20.14
CA SER A 21 5.81 -17.00 19.55
C SER A 21 6.22 -16.98 18.08
N ALA A 22 7.22 -17.74 17.72
CA ALA A 22 7.66 -17.94 16.35
C ALA A 22 6.61 -18.80 15.64
N GLY A 23 5.37 -18.29 15.59
CA GLY A 23 4.27 -18.94 14.90
C GLY A 23 4.50 -18.89 13.38
N ILE A 24 3.98 -19.90 12.71
CA ILE A 24 3.94 -19.91 11.24
C ILE A 24 2.80 -18.98 10.79
N PRO A 25 3.03 -18.06 9.83
CA PRO A 25 1.98 -17.23 9.25
C PRO A 25 0.84 -18.07 8.68
N SER A 26 -0.38 -17.55 8.74
CA SER A 26 -1.56 -18.21 8.20
C SER A 26 -2.33 -17.27 7.28
N ALA A 27 -2.51 -17.66 6.03
CA ALA A 27 -3.28 -16.89 5.06
C ALA A 27 -4.77 -16.73 5.44
N SER A 28 -5.33 -17.66 6.22
CA SER A 28 -6.74 -17.62 6.61
C SER A 28 -7.06 -16.63 7.74
N THR A 29 -6.06 -16.21 8.50
CA THR A 29 -6.22 -15.34 9.67
C THR A 29 -5.47 -14.02 9.54
N SER A 30 -4.51 -13.95 8.61
CA SER A 30 -3.80 -12.73 8.24
C SER A 30 -4.61 -11.90 7.25
N THR A 31 -4.38 -10.59 7.22
CA THR A 31 -5.08 -9.68 6.32
C THR A 31 -4.12 -8.77 5.56
N VAL A 32 -4.51 -8.43 4.33
CA VAL A 32 -3.90 -7.36 3.53
C VAL A 32 -5.01 -6.38 3.18
N VAL A 33 -4.84 -5.10 3.51
CA VAL A 33 -5.85 -4.06 3.29
C VAL A 33 -5.19 -2.89 2.59
N ALA A 34 -5.74 -2.47 1.45
CA ALA A 34 -5.27 -1.32 0.69
C ALA A 34 -6.28 -0.17 0.81
N VAL A 35 -5.82 1.01 1.22
CA VAL A 35 -6.65 2.20 1.40
C VAL A 35 -6.02 3.38 0.69
N PRO A 36 -6.67 3.99 -0.32
CA PRO A 36 -6.24 5.27 -0.84
C PRO A 36 -6.25 6.33 0.26
N SER A 37 -5.15 7.05 0.38
CA SER A 37 -4.99 8.18 1.29
C SER A 37 -4.46 9.39 0.52
N GLY A 38 -4.61 10.60 1.07
CA GLY A 38 -4.24 11.82 0.38
C GLY A 38 -5.47 12.70 0.11
N SER A 39 -5.31 13.75 -0.68
CA SER A 39 -6.38 14.69 -1.01
C SER A 39 -6.18 15.28 -2.41
N PRO A 40 -7.22 15.26 -3.26
CA PRO A 40 -8.56 14.77 -3.00
C PRO A 40 -8.69 13.28 -3.29
N THR A 41 -9.16 12.54 -2.35
CA THR A 41 -9.55 11.16 -2.62
C THR A 41 -10.83 11.18 -3.45
N CYS A 42 -10.77 10.58 -4.59
CA CYS A 42 -11.95 10.16 -5.34
C CYS A 42 -12.83 9.23 -4.47
N ASN A 43 -13.91 8.71 -4.99
CA ASN A 43 -14.75 7.75 -4.26
C ASN A 43 -13.93 6.74 -3.46
N PRO A 44 -14.42 6.27 -2.31
CA PRO A 44 -13.71 5.24 -1.55
C PRO A 44 -13.29 4.08 -2.47
N GLY A 45 -11.99 3.82 -2.55
CA GLY A 45 -11.42 2.78 -3.42
C GLY A 45 -10.84 3.25 -4.74
N THR A 46 -10.77 4.56 -5.00
CA THR A 46 -10.04 5.14 -6.15
C THR A 46 -8.86 5.99 -5.67
N ALA A 47 -7.70 5.83 -6.27
CA ALA A 47 -6.52 6.66 -6.06
C ALA A 47 -6.08 7.32 -7.38
N VAL A 48 -5.65 8.57 -7.31
CA VAL A 48 -5.04 9.29 -8.43
C VAL A 48 -3.53 9.36 -8.15
N ILE A 49 -2.76 8.61 -8.91
CA ILE A 49 -1.31 8.44 -8.71
C ILE A 49 -0.56 8.93 -9.95
N CYS A 50 0.64 9.46 -9.77
CA CYS A 50 1.47 9.89 -10.87
C CYS A 50 2.95 9.65 -10.57
N PRO A 51 3.76 9.21 -11.54
CA PRO A 51 5.20 9.07 -11.36
C PRO A 51 5.85 10.35 -10.83
N ALA A 52 6.73 10.21 -9.83
CA ALA A 52 7.50 11.30 -9.21
C ALA A 52 6.63 12.49 -8.74
N SER A 53 5.52 12.21 -8.08
CA SER A 53 4.52 13.23 -7.69
C SER A 53 3.91 12.92 -6.32
N ASP A 54 3.60 13.98 -5.58
CA ASP A 54 2.92 13.91 -4.28
C ASP A 54 1.37 13.94 -4.45
N MET A 55 0.81 13.08 -5.32
CA MET A 55 -0.64 12.90 -5.45
C MET A 55 -1.17 12.00 -4.32
N ASP A 56 -2.11 11.11 -4.61
CA ASP A 56 -2.61 10.18 -3.61
C ASP A 56 -1.55 9.14 -3.23
N ILE A 57 -1.74 8.55 -2.06
CA ILE A 57 -0.93 7.45 -1.53
C ILE A 57 -1.85 6.25 -1.36
N ILE A 58 -1.36 5.05 -1.60
CA ILE A 58 -2.07 3.83 -1.23
C ILE A 58 -1.35 3.20 -0.03
N ASP A 59 -2.01 3.22 1.11
CA ASP A 59 -1.55 2.59 2.33
C ASP A 59 -1.94 1.10 2.29
N VAL A 60 -0.96 0.22 2.18
CA VAL A 60 -1.18 -1.23 2.21
C VAL A 60 -0.73 -1.77 3.56
N THR A 61 -1.70 -2.05 4.43
CA THR A 61 -1.44 -2.61 5.76
C THR A 61 -1.59 -4.12 5.74
N VAL A 62 -0.53 -4.80 6.16
CA VAL A 62 -0.48 -6.25 6.30
C VAL A 62 -0.47 -6.59 7.79
N THR A 63 -1.45 -7.37 8.24
CA THR A 63 -1.48 -7.93 9.61
C THR A 63 -1.19 -9.42 9.53
N VAL A 64 -0.09 -9.86 10.13
CA VAL A 64 0.33 -11.26 10.11
C VAL A 64 -0.08 -11.97 11.39
N ARG A 65 -0.81 -13.07 11.23
CA ARG A 65 -1.31 -13.91 12.34
C ARG A 65 -1.00 -15.38 12.10
N ASN A 66 -0.95 -16.15 13.18
CA ASN A 66 -0.90 -17.61 13.10
C ASN A 66 -2.31 -18.20 12.92
N ILE A 67 -2.42 -19.52 12.76
CA ILE A 67 -3.70 -20.21 12.57
C ILE A 67 -4.69 -20.06 13.75
N TYR A 68 -4.20 -19.68 14.91
CA TYR A 68 -5.01 -19.45 16.12
C TYR A 68 -5.46 -17.98 16.26
N GLY A 69 -5.02 -17.11 15.34
CA GLY A 69 -5.33 -15.69 15.34
C GLY A 69 -4.37 -14.82 16.18
N ASP A 70 -3.33 -15.41 16.75
CA ASP A 70 -2.33 -14.64 17.49
C ASP A 70 -1.49 -13.82 16.52
N VAL A 71 -1.18 -12.58 16.87
CA VAL A 71 -0.33 -11.69 16.06
C VAL A 71 1.12 -12.18 16.04
N LEU A 72 1.80 -11.98 14.93
CA LEU A 72 3.20 -12.41 14.73
C LEU A 72 4.11 -11.20 14.53
N PRO A 73 4.67 -10.62 15.59
CA PRO A 73 5.65 -9.55 15.48
C PRO A 73 7.01 -10.04 14.98
N GLY A 74 7.78 -9.11 14.38
CA GLY A 74 9.14 -9.37 13.91
C GLY A 74 9.23 -10.25 12.67
N LYS A 75 8.12 -10.42 11.92
CA LYS A 75 8.12 -11.15 10.65
C LYS A 75 8.52 -10.25 9.49
N THR A 76 9.40 -10.75 8.64
CA THR A 76 9.70 -10.08 7.37
C THR A 76 8.57 -10.36 6.38
N VAL A 77 8.04 -9.30 5.80
CA VAL A 77 6.94 -9.30 4.83
C VAL A 77 7.43 -8.62 3.56
N THR A 78 7.18 -9.22 2.40
CA THR A 78 7.37 -8.58 1.10
C THR A 78 6.01 -8.38 0.45
N CYS A 79 5.64 -7.11 0.23
CA CYS A 79 4.38 -6.72 -0.40
C CYS A 79 4.61 -6.43 -1.88
N TYR A 80 3.66 -6.81 -2.72
CA TYR A 80 3.70 -6.59 -4.16
C TYR A 80 2.32 -6.33 -4.73
N ALA A 81 2.29 -5.45 -5.72
CA ALA A 81 1.09 -5.08 -6.45
C ALA A 81 0.72 -6.14 -7.50
N ASN A 82 -0.56 -6.26 -7.79
CA ASN A 82 -1.08 -7.17 -8.81
C ASN A 82 -2.18 -6.48 -9.61
N THR A 83 -2.06 -6.51 -10.93
CA THR A 83 -3.09 -6.00 -11.84
C THR A 83 -4.30 -6.93 -11.85
N VAL A 84 -5.47 -6.37 -11.58
CA VAL A 84 -6.77 -7.07 -11.68
C VAL A 84 -7.39 -6.84 -13.05
N SER A 85 -7.43 -5.55 -13.49
CA SER A 85 -7.94 -5.17 -14.81
C SER A 85 -7.27 -3.88 -15.29
N GLY A 86 -7.33 -3.60 -16.58
CA GLY A 86 -6.68 -2.42 -17.19
C GLY A 86 -5.16 -2.61 -17.32
N GLY A 87 -4.40 -1.56 -17.09
CA GLY A 87 -2.94 -1.52 -17.27
C GLY A 87 -2.51 -1.28 -18.72
N PRO A 88 -1.22 -1.24 -19.03
CA PRO A 88 -0.12 -1.58 -18.13
C PRO A 88 0.04 -0.62 -16.96
N PHE A 89 0.74 -1.09 -15.92
CA PHE A 89 1.19 -0.25 -14.81
C PHE A 89 2.72 -0.22 -14.80
N CYS A 90 3.28 0.94 -14.53
CA CYS A 90 4.70 1.13 -14.40
C CYS A 90 5.03 1.69 -13.01
N PHE A 91 5.82 0.96 -12.24
CA PHE A 91 6.29 1.36 -10.92
C PHE A 91 7.68 1.99 -11.02
N CYS A 92 7.87 3.12 -10.36
CA CYS A 92 9.20 3.72 -10.24
C CYS A 92 10.15 2.81 -9.43
N PRO A 93 11.48 2.95 -9.61
CA PRO A 93 12.43 2.08 -8.93
C PRO A 93 12.28 2.08 -7.41
N GLY A 94 12.09 0.90 -6.83
CA GLY A 94 11.90 0.71 -5.39
C GLY A 94 10.46 0.78 -4.90
N GLU A 95 9.51 1.10 -5.77
CA GLU A 95 8.10 1.21 -5.42
C GLU A 95 7.43 -0.16 -5.31
N ASP A 96 7.78 -1.10 -6.16
CA ASP A 96 7.27 -2.47 -6.11
C ASP A 96 8.35 -3.49 -6.52
N PRO A 97 8.59 -4.58 -5.75
CA PRO A 97 8.02 -4.89 -4.44
C PRO A 97 8.66 -4.12 -3.28
N GLN A 98 7.93 -3.96 -2.17
CA GLN A 98 8.43 -3.36 -0.94
C GLN A 98 8.58 -4.43 0.15
N SER A 99 9.55 -4.25 1.07
CA SER A 99 9.77 -5.18 2.19
C SER A 99 9.86 -4.45 3.52
N GLY A 100 9.29 -5.06 4.56
CA GLY A 100 9.26 -4.50 5.91
C GLY A 100 9.16 -5.59 6.97
N VAL A 101 9.13 -5.17 8.24
CA VAL A 101 9.05 -6.08 9.39
C VAL A 101 7.84 -5.70 10.24
N THR A 102 7.05 -6.69 10.63
CA THR A 102 5.87 -6.47 11.47
C THR A 102 6.25 -5.95 12.86
N ASP A 103 5.46 -5.02 13.36
CA ASP A 103 5.57 -4.41 14.69
C ASP A 103 5.05 -5.35 15.80
N VAL A 104 4.89 -4.81 17.01
CA VAL A 104 4.38 -5.53 18.18
C VAL A 104 2.94 -6.01 18.03
N ASN A 105 2.17 -5.41 17.12
CA ASN A 105 0.80 -5.79 16.78
C ASN A 105 0.74 -6.81 15.63
N GLY A 106 1.89 -7.21 15.10
CA GLY A 106 1.99 -8.04 13.91
C GLY A 106 1.67 -7.29 12.62
N GLU A 107 1.81 -5.96 12.59
CA GLU A 107 1.42 -5.11 11.48
C GLU A 107 2.63 -4.45 10.81
N VAL A 108 2.56 -4.28 9.49
CA VAL A 108 3.48 -3.46 8.69
C VAL A 108 2.67 -2.75 7.61
N THR A 109 2.98 -1.48 7.37
CA THR A 109 2.33 -0.68 6.31
C THR A 109 3.35 -0.30 5.25
N PHE A 110 2.96 -0.47 4.00
CA PHE A 110 3.70 -0.09 2.80
C PHE A 110 2.97 1.07 2.12
N TYR A 111 3.72 1.97 1.52
CA TYR A 111 3.19 3.18 0.89
C TYR A 111 3.52 3.15 -0.60
N TYR A 112 2.50 3.12 -1.44
CA TYR A 112 2.63 3.16 -2.89
C TYR A 112 2.26 4.56 -3.38
N THR A 113 3.24 5.28 -3.93
CA THR A 113 3.12 6.71 -4.29
C THR A 113 3.52 6.99 -5.72
N ASP A 114 4.52 6.27 -6.25
CA ASP A 114 5.26 6.64 -7.46
C ASP A 114 5.08 5.58 -8.55
N PHE A 115 3.94 5.62 -9.24
CA PHE A 115 3.69 4.76 -10.39
C PHE A 115 2.64 5.36 -11.32
N GLY A 116 2.54 4.82 -12.55
CA GLY A 116 1.56 5.23 -13.55
C GLY A 116 0.72 4.06 -14.03
N GLY A 117 -0.25 4.36 -14.86
CA GLY A 117 -1.18 3.40 -15.45
C GLY A 117 -2.62 3.61 -14.98
N CYS A 118 -3.55 2.90 -15.61
CA CYS A 118 -4.97 2.99 -15.29
C CYS A 118 -5.62 1.61 -15.21
N GLY A 119 -6.46 1.41 -14.20
CA GLY A 119 -7.23 0.19 -14.01
C GLY A 119 -7.35 -0.21 -12.54
N GLU A 120 -7.64 -1.47 -12.31
CA GLU A 120 -7.83 -2.02 -10.96
C GLU A 120 -6.62 -2.82 -10.51
N MET A 121 -6.22 -2.59 -9.27
CA MET A 121 -5.13 -3.28 -8.61
C MET A 121 -5.55 -3.83 -7.26
N ASN A 122 -4.86 -4.88 -6.83
CA ASN A 122 -4.86 -5.38 -5.46
C ASN A 122 -3.42 -5.76 -5.05
N TRP A 123 -3.22 -6.04 -3.78
CA TRP A 123 -1.91 -6.35 -3.22
C TRP A 123 -1.91 -7.69 -2.55
N TYR A 124 -0.78 -8.37 -2.67
CA TYR A 124 -0.43 -9.59 -1.95
C TYR A 124 0.80 -9.34 -1.09
N ALA A 125 0.99 -10.18 -0.10
CA ALA A 125 2.21 -10.17 0.68
C ALA A 125 2.75 -11.59 0.85
N ASP A 126 4.07 -11.76 0.76
CA ASP A 126 4.75 -12.99 1.13
C ASP A 126 5.33 -12.85 2.53
N CYS A 127 5.04 -13.80 3.39
CA CYS A 127 5.61 -13.92 4.71
C CYS A 127 6.05 -15.36 4.96
N GLU A 128 7.36 -15.60 4.97
CA GLU A 128 7.93 -16.96 5.17
C GLU A 128 7.37 -18.00 4.16
N ALA A 129 7.26 -17.63 2.89
CA ALA A 129 6.68 -18.42 1.80
C ALA A 129 5.17 -18.71 1.95
N VAL A 130 4.47 -18.00 2.81
CA VAL A 130 3.01 -17.98 2.88
C VAL A 130 2.49 -16.73 2.20
N ILE A 131 1.71 -16.91 1.13
CA ILE A 131 1.07 -15.79 0.41
C ILE A 131 -0.18 -15.35 1.16
N LEU A 132 -0.22 -14.08 1.52
CA LEU A 132 -1.31 -13.39 2.20
C LEU A 132 -2.06 -12.50 1.20
N GLY A 133 -3.33 -12.32 1.38
CA GLY A 133 -4.19 -11.52 0.50
C GLY A 133 -5.07 -12.34 -0.43
N PRO A 134 -5.62 -11.77 -1.50
CA PRO A 134 -5.40 -10.38 -1.91
C PRO A 134 -6.01 -9.36 -0.95
N SER A 135 -5.58 -8.08 -1.08
CA SER A 135 -6.30 -6.94 -0.50
C SER A 135 -7.65 -6.74 -1.19
N ASN A 136 -8.46 -5.80 -0.69
CA ASN A 136 -9.50 -5.17 -1.49
C ASN A 136 -8.90 -4.55 -2.75
N THR A 137 -9.72 -4.43 -3.80
CA THR A 137 -9.34 -3.79 -5.06
C THR A 137 -9.39 -2.26 -4.91
N VAL A 138 -8.39 -1.59 -5.48
CA VAL A 138 -8.32 -0.13 -5.63
C VAL A 138 -8.29 0.19 -7.11
N TYR A 139 -9.10 1.15 -7.54
CA TYR A 139 -9.04 1.70 -8.88
C TYR A 139 -7.97 2.78 -8.94
N ILE A 140 -7.14 2.74 -9.97
CA ILE A 140 -6.07 3.69 -10.22
C ILE A 140 -6.41 4.54 -11.44
N ALA A 141 -6.35 5.86 -11.29
CA ALA A 141 -6.30 6.82 -12.37
C ALA A 141 -4.94 7.52 -12.34
N SER A 142 -4.37 7.85 -13.50
CA SER A 142 -3.06 8.48 -13.56
C SER A 142 -2.92 9.40 -14.77
N PRO A 143 -2.26 10.57 -14.63
CA PRO A 143 -1.79 11.34 -15.78
C PRO A 143 -0.87 10.55 -16.72
N ASP A 144 -0.07 9.61 -16.22
CA ASP A 144 0.58 8.57 -17.02
C ASP A 144 -0.41 7.42 -17.26
N ASN A 145 -1.39 7.66 -18.14
CA ASN A 145 -2.49 6.73 -18.33
C ASN A 145 -2.14 5.52 -19.20
N ASN A 146 -1.03 5.59 -19.94
CA ASN A 146 -0.50 4.47 -20.73
C ASN A 146 0.46 3.58 -19.93
N GLY A 147 0.88 4.01 -18.71
CA GLY A 147 1.73 3.25 -17.81
C GLY A 147 3.13 3.00 -18.37
N ASP A 148 3.75 4.01 -19.00
CA ASP A 148 5.12 3.92 -19.51
C ASP A 148 6.14 4.65 -18.59
N CYS A 149 5.70 5.10 -17.42
CA CYS A 149 6.46 5.84 -16.41
C CYS A 149 6.82 7.28 -16.80
N VAL A 150 6.19 7.85 -17.82
CA VAL A 150 6.46 9.22 -18.27
C VAL A 150 5.17 9.90 -18.69
N VAL A 151 4.75 10.96 -18.00
CA VAL A 151 3.62 11.78 -18.44
C VAL A 151 4.02 12.64 -19.62
N ASN A 152 3.53 12.34 -20.80
CA ASN A 152 3.98 12.94 -22.05
C ASN A 152 2.85 13.19 -23.06
N LEU A 153 3.20 13.45 -24.32
CA LEU A 153 2.23 13.77 -25.36
C LEU A 153 1.33 12.57 -25.76
N VAL A 154 1.78 11.33 -25.50
CA VAL A 154 0.97 10.12 -25.74
C VAL A 154 -0.20 10.10 -24.76
N ASP A 155 0.06 10.39 -23.48
CA ASP A 155 -0.97 10.47 -22.44
C ASP A 155 -1.93 11.61 -22.68
N PHE A 156 -1.41 12.76 -23.13
CA PHE A 156 -2.28 13.86 -23.57
C PHE A 156 -3.20 13.46 -24.72
N GLY A 157 -2.69 12.67 -25.68
CA GLY A 157 -3.49 12.13 -26.76
C GLY A 157 -4.65 11.25 -26.24
N ASN A 158 -4.35 10.36 -25.30
CA ASN A 158 -5.35 9.51 -24.65
C ASN A 158 -6.38 10.33 -23.86
N PHE A 159 -5.93 11.30 -23.07
CA PHE A 159 -6.79 12.26 -22.37
C PHE A 159 -7.73 13.01 -23.33
N ALA A 160 -7.21 13.52 -24.43
CA ALA A 160 -7.98 14.28 -25.40
C ALA A 160 -9.07 13.45 -26.10
N LEU A 161 -8.85 12.14 -26.29
CA LEU A 161 -9.83 11.23 -26.88
C LEU A 161 -11.06 11.03 -25.99
N VAL A 162 -10.93 11.17 -24.68
CA VAL A 162 -11.99 10.94 -23.71
C VAL A 162 -12.54 12.24 -23.11
N TYR A 163 -12.13 13.39 -23.63
CA TYR A 163 -12.62 14.71 -23.18
C TYR A 163 -14.14 14.82 -23.34
N ASN A 164 -14.84 15.35 -22.34
CA ASN A 164 -16.30 15.40 -22.18
C ASN A 164 -16.97 14.01 -22.07
N THR A 165 -16.25 12.98 -21.65
CA THR A 165 -16.82 11.68 -21.29
C THR A 165 -16.67 11.42 -19.79
N GLY A 166 -17.26 10.33 -19.29
CA GLY A 166 -17.08 9.86 -17.92
C GLY A 166 -15.97 8.80 -17.79
N ASP A 167 -14.88 8.97 -18.51
CA ASP A 167 -13.74 8.04 -18.46
C ASP A 167 -13.02 8.14 -17.12
N ALA A 168 -13.04 7.06 -16.35
CA ALA A 168 -12.50 7.05 -15.00
C ALA A 168 -10.95 7.12 -14.95
N CYS A 169 -10.25 6.83 -16.07
CA CYS A 169 -8.81 6.94 -16.16
C CYS A 169 -8.31 8.38 -16.18
N SER A 170 -9.14 9.29 -16.67
CA SER A 170 -8.79 10.68 -16.92
C SER A 170 -9.62 11.67 -16.09
N ASP A 171 -10.58 11.18 -15.29
CA ASP A 171 -11.38 11.98 -14.34
C ASP A 171 -10.62 12.04 -13.00
N TYR A 172 -9.68 12.97 -12.89
CA TYR A 172 -8.77 13.07 -11.73
C TYR A 172 -9.40 13.76 -10.52
N ASN A 173 -10.53 14.44 -10.70
CA ASN A 173 -11.28 15.04 -9.60
C ASN A 173 -12.53 14.24 -9.22
N CYS A 174 -12.83 13.16 -9.97
CA CYS A 174 -13.94 12.23 -9.76
C CYS A 174 -15.32 12.90 -9.72
N ASP A 175 -15.52 13.93 -10.54
CA ASP A 175 -16.82 14.60 -10.70
C ASP A 175 -17.72 13.92 -11.75
N GLY A 176 -17.21 12.88 -12.41
CA GLY A 176 -17.90 12.05 -13.39
C GLY A 176 -17.79 12.56 -14.83
N ILE A 177 -16.95 13.56 -15.10
CA ILE A 177 -16.74 14.10 -16.44
C ILE A 177 -15.31 14.59 -16.64
N VAL A 178 -14.61 14.06 -17.63
CA VAL A 178 -13.28 14.55 -18.04
C VAL A 178 -13.40 15.94 -18.66
N ASN A 179 -12.85 16.96 -18.00
CA ASN A 179 -13.01 18.35 -18.40
C ASN A 179 -11.75 19.20 -18.18
N LEU A 180 -11.90 20.55 -18.15
CA LEU A 180 -10.76 21.47 -17.96
C LEU A 180 -10.13 21.38 -16.56
N VAL A 181 -10.85 20.90 -15.56
CA VAL A 181 -10.29 20.72 -14.19
C VAL A 181 -9.27 19.57 -14.23
N ASP A 182 -9.64 18.46 -14.86
CA ASP A 182 -8.76 17.29 -15.04
C ASP A 182 -7.58 17.63 -15.94
N PHE A 183 -7.81 18.41 -17.00
CA PHE A 183 -6.71 18.93 -17.82
C PHE A 183 -5.74 19.79 -17.00
N GLY A 184 -6.23 20.57 -16.05
CA GLY A 184 -5.39 21.33 -15.12
C GLY A 184 -4.48 20.39 -14.31
N THR A 185 -5.02 19.30 -13.78
CA THR A 185 -4.26 18.26 -13.08
C THR A 185 -3.25 17.60 -14.00
N PHE A 186 -3.67 17.17 -15.20
CA PHE A 186 -2.75 16.61 -16.21
C PHE A 186 -1.58 17.57 -16.51
N ALA A 187 -1.89 18.84 -16.75
CA ALA A 187 -0.88 19.84 -17.12
C ALA A 187 0.14 20.12 -16.02
N LEU A 188 -0.26 20.03 -14.75
CA LEU A 188 0.66 20.16 -13.59
C LEU A 188 1.67 19.00 -13.54
N HIS A 189 1.29 17.84 -14.01
CA HIS A 189 2.13 16.63 -13.97
C HIS A 189 2.80 16.31 -15.31
N TYR A 190 2.58 17.14 -16.33
CA TYR A 190 3.23 16.97 -17.63
C TYR A 190 4.75 17.01 -17.50
N THR A 191 5.45 16.06 -18.12
CA THR A 191 6.90 15.78 -18.01
C THR A 191 7.34 15.08 -16.72
N HIS A 192 6.45 14.74 -15.79
CA HIS A 192 6.82 13.86 -14.69
C HIS A 192 7.23 12.49 -15.24
N ALA A 193 8.29 11.93 -14.67
CA ALA A 193 8.83 10.64 -15.06
C ALA A 193 9.50 9.98 -13.87
N CYS A 194 9.54 8.66 -13.86
CA CYS A 194 10.36 7.93 -12.90
C CYS A 194 11.84 8.31 -13.05
N PRO A 195 12.60 8.42 -11.95
CA PRO A 195 14.03 8.74 -11.96
C PRO A 195 14.91 7.63 -12.56
#